data_963a7d08edbc48e61a381c8005866733
#
_entry.id   963a7d08edbc48e61a381c8005866733
#
_cell.length_a   1.000
_cell.length_b   1.000
_cell.length_c   1.000
_cell.angle_alpha   90.00
_cell.angle_beta   90.00
_cell.angle_gamma   90.00
#
_symmetry.space_group_name_H-M   'P 1'
#
loop_
_entity.id
_entity.type
_entity.pdbx_description
1 polymer ?
#
loop_
_entity_poly.entity_id
_entity_poly.type
_entity_poly.pdbx_seq_one_letter_code
_entity_poly.pdbx_strand_id
1 'polypeptide(L)'
;MTYKVIDIEGVGEVYAEKLIAAGIKTDAELLEKCAKPAGRKALETETGISGKLILKWANHCDLYRINGVGPQFAELLEAAGVDTVKELKHRVAENLQKKLEEVNAVKNLTNRVPAVVEVQKMIDQAKELPAKMEY
;
A
#
# COMPACT_ATOMS: atom_id res chain seq x y z
N MET A 1 2.27 -6.90 10.68
CA MET A 1 0.85 -7.05 11.00
C MET A 1 0.08 -7.46 9.77
N THR A 2 -0.87 -8.37 9.92
CA THR A 2 -1.66 -8.88 8.80
C THR A 2 -3.05 -8.27 8.81
N TYR A 3 -3.49 -7.79 7.65
CA TYR A 3 -4.83 -7.21 7.47
C TYR A 3 -5.69 -8.14 6.63
N LYS A 4 -6.98 -8.13 6.88
CA LYS A 4 -7.95 -8.78 5.99
C LYS A 4 -8.13 -7.92 4.74
N VAL A 5 -8.44 -8.53 3.60
CA VAL A 5 -8.62 -7.75 2.36
C VAL A 5 -9.68 -6.67 2.49
N ILE A 6 -10.72 -6.89 3.30
CA ILE A 6 -11.78 -5.88 3.52
C ILE A 6 -11.22 -4.61 4.21
N ASP A 7 -10.12 -4.73 4.95
CA ASP A 7 -9.51 -3.62 5.68
C ASP A 7 -8.60 -2.76 4.80
N ILE A 8 -8.29 -3.23 3.59
CA ILE A 8 -7.49 -2.46 2.62
C ILE A 8 -8.36 -1.30 2.13
N GLU A 9 -7.82 -0.09 2.18
CA GLU A 9 -8.57 1.10 1.79
C GLU A 9 -9.06 1.01 0.35
N GLY A 10 -10.35 1.24 0.15
CA GLY A 10 -10.98 1.23 -1.16
C GLY A 10 -11.45 -0.13 -1.66
N VAL A 11 -11.20 -1.23 -0.92
CA VAL A 11 -11.68 -2.55 -1.35
C VAL A 11 -13.19 -2.68 -1.21
N GLY A 12 -13.72 -2.47 -0.01
CA GLY A 12 -15.15 -2.61 0.24
C GLY A 12 -15.65 -4.07 0.17
N GLU A 13 -16.91 -4.28 0.55
CA GLU A 13 -17.48 -5.62 0.68
C GLU A 13 -17.55 -6.40 -0.62
N VAL A 14 -17.96 -5.77 -1.71
CA VAL A 14 -18.14 -6.45 -3.00
C VAL A 14 -16.81 -6.98 -3.54
N TYR A 15 -15.78 -6.14 -3.52
CA TYR A 15 -14.46 -6.55 -3.97
C TYR A 15 -13.82 -7.56 -3.03
N ALA A 16 -14.04 -7.40 -1.72
CA ALA A 16 -13.53 -8.36 -0.74
C ALA A 16 -14.10 -9.76 -0.99
N GLU A 17 -15.40 -9.87 -1.26
CA GLU A 17 -16.02 -11.15 -1.59
C GLU A 17 -15.40 -11.79 -2.82
N LYS A 18 -15.13 -11.00 -3.86
CA LYS A 18 -14.50 -11.50 -5.09
C LYS A 18 -13.08 -12.00 -4.83
N LEU A 19 -12.31 -11.28 -4.02
CA LEU A 19 -10.96 -11.68 -3.66
C LEU A 19 -10.95 -12.96 -2.83
N ILE A 20 -11.84 -13.05 -1.86
CA ILE A 20 -11.96 -14.24 -1.00
C ILE A 20 -12.38 -15.45 -1.83
N ALA A 21 -13.29 -15.29 -2.78
CA ALA A 21 -13.70 -16.36 -3.69
C ALA A 21 -12.53 -16.85 -4.57
N ALA A 22 -11.58 -15.97 -4.86
CA ALA A 22 -10.36 -16.31 -5.60
C ALA A 22 -9.23 -16.86 -4.70
N GLY A 23 -9.51 -17.07 -3.40
CA GLY A 23 -8.55 -17.63 -2.46
C GLY A 23 -7.66 -16.60 -1.77
N ILE A 24 -7.97 -15.31 -1.90
CA ILE A 24 -7.17 -14.23 -1.32
C ILE A 24 -7.94 -13.62 -0.15
N LYS A 25 -7.44 -13.83 1.07
CA LYS A 25 -8.09 -13.39 2.30
C LYS A 25 -7.36 -12.29 3.03
N THR A 26 -6.04 -12.17 2.83
CA THR A 26 -5.18 -11.23 3.56
C THR A 26 -4.33 -10.38 2.64
N ASP A 27 -3.80 -9.29 3.18
CA ASP A 27 -2.85 -8.42 2.48
C ASP A 27 -1.60 -9.19 2.02
N ALA A 28 -1.10 -10.08 2.86
CA ALA A 28 0.08 -10.89 2.52
C ALA A 28 -0.19 -11.80 1.32
N GLU A 29 -1.36 -12.43 1.29
CA GLU A 29 -1.78 -13.28 0.18
C GLU A 29 -1.97 -12.46 -1.11
N LEU A 30 -2.55 -11.27 -0.99
CA LEU A 30 -2.73 -10.39 -2.13
C LEU A 30 -1.38 -9.94 -2.71
N LEU A 31 -0.45 -9.55 -1.83
CA LEU A 31 0.88 -9.12 -2.25
C LEU A 31 1.62 -10.27 -2.94
N GLU A 32 1.57 -11.47 -2.38
CA GLU A 32 2.23 -12.64 -2.96
C GLU A 32 1.70 -12.94 -4.36
N LYS A 33 0.38 -12.95 -4.53
CA LYS A 33 -0.26 -13.20 -5.83
C LYS A 33 0.06 -12.10 -6.83
N CYS A 34 0.09 -10.85 -6.39
CA CYS A 34 0.11 -9.67 -7.26
C CYS A 34 1.44 -8.94 -7.33
N ALA A 35 2.51 -9.50 -6.75
CA ALA A 35 3.84 -8.89 -6.81
C ALA A 35 4.34 -8.77 -8.25
N LYS A 36 3.99 -9.71 -9.12
CA LYS A 36 4.41 -9.75 -10.52
C LYS A 36 3.23 -9.46 -11.46
N PRO A 37 3.50 -8.89 -12.65
CA PRO A 37 2.44 -8.58 -13.63
C PRO A 37 1.57 -9.79 -13.99
N ALA A 38 2.16 -10.97 -14.14
CA ALA A 38 1.43 -12.19 -14.49
C ALA A 38 0.37 -12.56 -13.45
N GLY A 39 0.70 -12.43 -12.16
CA GLY A 39 -0.24 -12.70 -11.07
C GLY A 39 -1.38 -11.70 -11.05
N ARG A 40 -1.09 -10.44 -11.28
CA ARG A 40 -2.12 -9.38 -11.34
C ARG A 40 -3.09 -9.64 -12.49
N LYS A 41 -2.57 -10.01 -13.65
CA LYS A 41 -3.39 -10.29 -14.83
C LYS A 41 -4.28 -11.51 -14.59
N ALA A 42 -3.73 -12.57 -13.99
CA ALA A 42 -4.49 -13.74 -13.64
C ALA A 42 -5.66 -13.41 -12.69
N LEU A 43 -5.39 -12.59 -11.68
CA LEU A 43 -6.43 -12.18 -10.72
C LEU A 43 -7.50 -11.33 -11.39
N GLU A 44 -7.13 -10.43 -12.29
CA GLU A 44 -8.07 -9.64 -13.08
C GLU A 44 -9.00 -10.55 -13.87
N THR A 45 -8.46 -11.57 -14.51
CA THR A 45 -9.24 -12.54 -15.28
C THR A 45 -10.19 -13.34 -14.38
N GLU A 46 -9.70 -13.80 -13.23
CA GLU A 46 -10.49 -14.62 -12.29
C GLU A 46 -11.63 -13.83 -11.63
N THR A 47 -11.40 -12.57 -11.30
CA THR A 47 -12.34 -11.78 -10.51
C THR A 47 -13.13 -10.76 -11.30
N GLY A 48 -12.67 -10.38 -12.48
CA GLY A 48 -13.25 -9.28 -13.24
C GLY A 48 -12.93 -7.90 -12.64
N ILE A 49 -12.10 -7.83 -11.61
CA ILE A 49 -11.68 -6.56 -11.02
C ILE A 49 -10.64 -5.91 -11.92
N SER A 50 -10.75 -4.60 -12.12
CA SER A 50 -9.79 -3.83 -12.92
C SER A 50 -8.35 -4.05 -12.45
N GLY A 51 -7.44 -4.28 -13.39
CA GLY A 51 -6.00 -4.41 -13.10
C GLY A 51 -5.43 -3.18 -12.42
N LYS A 52 -5.99 -2.02 -12.68
CA LYS A 52 -5.62 -0.75 -12.06
C LYS A 52 -5.89 -0.77 -10.55
N LEU A 53 -7.05 -1.27 -10.15
CA LEU A 53 -7.40 -1.40 -8.74
C LEU A 53 -6.55 -2.47 -8.06
N ILE A 54 -6.34 -3.60 -8.73
CA ILE A 54 -5.51 -4.68 -8.20
C ILE A 54 -4.09 -4.16 -7.94
N LEU A 55 -3.51 -3.42 -8.87
CA LEU A 55 -2.17 -2.84 -8.71
C LEU A 55 -2.14 -1.86 -7.54
N LYS A 56 -3.15 -1.00 -7.44
CA LYS A 56 -3.25 -0.05 -6.32
C LYS A 56 -3.25 -0.77 -4.97
N TRP A 57 -4.07 -1.79 -4.82
CA TRP A 57 -4.16 -2.54 -3.57
C TRP A 57 -2.89 -3.33 -3.28
N ALA A 58 -2.26 -3.91 -4.30
CA ALA A 58 -0.98 -4.60 -4.13
C ALA A 58 0.12 -3.64 -3.66
N ASN A 59 0.16 -2.45 -4.20
CA ASN A 59 1.09 -1.40 -3.75
C ASN A 59 0.86 -1.04 -2.29
N HIS A 60 -0.39 -0.90 -1.86
CA HIS A 60 -0.73 -0.66 -0.46
C HIS A 60 -0.26 -1.81 0.43
N CYS A 61 -0.48 -3.05 -0.01
CA CYS A 61 -0.02 -4.23 0.74
C CYS A 61 1.50 -4.25 0.87
N ASP A 62 2.22 -3.79 -0.14
CA ASP A 62 3.67 -3.65 -0.08
C ASP A 62 4.08 -2.65 1.01
N LEU A 63 3.39 -1.52 1.10
CA LEU A 63 3.66 -0.51 2.13
C LEU A 63 3.36 -1.02 3.55
N TYR A 64 2.41 -1.93 3.71
CA TYR A 64 2.11 -2.52 5.03
C TYR A 64 3.27 -3.32 5.61
N ARG A 65 4.28 -3.64 4.82
CA ARG A 65 5.51 -4.30 5.30
C ARG A 65 6.30 -3.40 6.25
N ILE A 66 6.05 -2.10 6.20
CA ILE A 66 6.69 -1.11 7.08
C ILE A 66 5.89 -1.02 8.37
N ASN A 67 6.56 -1.14 9.51
CA ASN A 67 5.92 -0.97 10.82
C ASN A 67 5.38 0.46 10.95
N GLY A 68 4.14 0.58 11.36
CA GLY A 68 3.48 1.87 11.51
C GLY A 68 2.69 2.31 10.29
N VAL A 69 2.77 1.59 9.16
CA VAL A 69 1.99 1.88 7.97
C VAL A 69 0.77 0.96 7.92
N GLY A 70 -0.39 1.54 8.15
CA GLY A 70 -1.68 0.86 8.00
C GLY A 70 -2.45 1.38 6.79
N PRO A 71 -3.70 0.94 6.61
CA PRO A 71 -4.50 1.28 5.43
C PRO A 71 -4.63 2.77 5.15
N GLN A 72 -4.94 3.57 6.16
CA GLN A 72 -5.12 5.02 5.98
C GLN A 72 -3.82 5.71 5.65
N PHE A 73 -2.73 5.33 6.32
CA PHE A 73 -1.44 5.96 6.09
C PHE A 73 -0.84 5.54 4.74
N ALA A 74 -1.06 4.30 4.31
CA ALA A 74 -0.66 3.87 2.98
C ALA A 74 -1.33 4.71 1.90
N GLU A 75 -2.62 5.05 2.08
CA GLU A 75 -3.32 5.93 1.15
C GLU A 75 -2.73 7.34 1.14
N LEU A 76 -2.36 7.86 2.31
CA LEU A 76 -1.71 9.17 2.38
C LEU A 76 -0.35 9.16 1.70
N LEU A 77 0.45 8.11 1.91
CA LEU A 77 1.74 7.95 1.22
C LEU A 77 1.54 7.92 -0.29
N GLU A 78 0.58 7.15 -0.79
CA GLU A 78 0.28 7.09 -2.21
C GLU A 78 -0.10 8.46 -2.76
N ALA A 79 -0.94 9.19 -2.06
CA ALA A 79 -1.35 10.55 -2.45
C ALA A 79 -0.16 11.52 -2.47
N ALA A 80 0.86 11.26 -1.66
CA ALA A 80 2.09 12.05 -1.62
C ALA A 80 3.15 11.57 -2.62
N GLY A 81 2.82 10.56 -3.43
CA GLY A 81 3.71 10.05 -4.47
C GLY A 81 4.55 8.84 -4.09
N VAL A 82 4.27 8.22 -2.94
CA VAL A 82 5.01 7.05 -2.46
C VAL A 82 4.06 5.86 -2.40
N ASP A 83 4.16 4.96 -3.36
CA ASP A 83 3.24 3.83 -3.48
C ASP A 83 3.85 2.46 -3.11
N THR A 84 5.17 2.35 -2.98
CA THR A 84 5.85 1.10 -2.66
C THR A 84 7.01 1.31 -1.69
N VAL A 85 7.47 0.21 -1.08
CA VAL A 85 8.68 0.21 -0.25
C VAL A 85 9.88 0.70 -1.04
N LYS A 86 10.01 0.28 -2.30
CA LYS A 86 11.10 0.71 -3.17
C LYS A 86 11.12 2.22 -3.37
N GLU A 87 9.96 2.83 -3.55
CA GLU A 87 9.84 4.28 -3.70
C GLU A 87 10.16 5.00 -2.38
N LEU A 88 9.70 4.46 -1.26
CA LEU A 88 9.93 5.05 0.05
C LEU A 88 11.42 5.17 0.38
N LYS A 89 12.21 4.16 0.06
CA LYS A 89 13.65 4.15 0.38
C LYS A 89 14.45 5.28 -0.29
N HIS A 90 13.92 5.86 -1.35
CA HIS A 90 14.58 6.95 -2.09
C HIS A 90 14.17 8.34 -1.64
N ARG A 91 13.28 8.44 -0.63
CA ARG A 91 12.79 9.73 -0.17
C ARG A 91 13.65 10.34 0.93
N VAL A 92 13.61 11.67 1.02
CA VAL A 92 14.24 12.43 2.10
C VAL A 92 13.16 12.73 3.13
N ALA A 93 13.40 12.35 4.39
CA ALA A 93 12.38 12.41 5.44
C ALA A 93 11.76 13.78 5.63
N GLU A 94 12.55 14.85 5.64
CA GLU A 94 12.03 16.20 5.81
C GLU A 94 11.11 16.61 4.67
N ASN A 95 11.49 16.29 3.44
CA ASN A 95 10.70 16.63 2.25
C ASN A 95 9.42 15.81 2.19
N LEU A 96 9.51 14.53 2.52
CA LEU A 96 8.34 13.65 2.51
C LEU A 96 7.35 14.06 3.62
N GLN A 97 7.84 14.34 4.82
CA GLN A 97 6.99 14.76 5.93
C GLN A 97 6.22 16.03 5.58
N LYS A 98 6.89 17.01 4.98
CA LYS A 98 6.25 18.23 4.53
C LYS A 98 5.17 17.97 3.49
N LYS A 99 5.47 17.08 2.54
CA LYS A 99 4.50 16.71 1.51
C LYS A 99 3.29 16.00 2.11
N LEU A 100 3.51 15.12 3.08
CA LEU A 100 2.42 14.44 3.78
C LEU A 100 1.50 15.44 4.49
N GLU A 101 2.06 16.43 5.15
CA GLU A 101 1.26 17.47 5.80
C GLU A 101 0.45 18.29 4.79
N GLU A 102 1.07 18.68 3.68
CA GLU A 102 0.39 19.42 2.62
C GLU A 102 -0.78 18.64 2.03
N VAL A 103 -0.55 17.36 1.72
CA VAL A 103 -1.58 16.49 1.15
C VAL A 103 -2.70 16.26 2.16
N ASN A 104 -2.35 15.96 3.41
CA ASN A 104 -3.36 15.68 4.43
C ASN A 104 -4.19 16.91 4.79
N ALA A 105 -3.62 18.11 4.70
CA ALA A 105 -4.36 19.35 4.92
C ALA A 105 -5.50 19.51 3.91
N VAL A 106 -5.33 18.99 2.69
CA VAL A 106 -6.34 19.06 1.62
C VAL A 106 -7.27 17.85 1.65
N LYS A 107 -6.71 16.65 1.76
CA LYS A 107 -7.47 15.40 1.60
C LYS A 107 -7.98 14.80 2.91
N ASN A 108 -7.39 15.17 4.02
CA ASN A 108 -7.80 14.70 5.35
C ASN A 108 -7.93 13.16 5.44
N LEU A 109 -6.89 12.46 4.98
CA LEU A 109 -6.88 11.01 4.92
C LEU A 109 -6.54 10.35 6.26
N THR A 110 -5.77 11.03 7.11
CA THR A 110 -5.40 10.53 8.43
C THR A 110 -5.65 11.60 9.49
N ASN A 111 -5.84 11.15 10.74
CA ASN A 111 -6.03 12.06 11.87
C ASN A 111 -4.73 12.73 12.30
N ARG A 112 -3.61 12.11 11.96
CA ARG A 112 -2.29 12.56 12.39
C ARG A 112 -1.27 12.33 11.29
N VAL A 113 -0.36 13.26 11.09
CA VAL A 113 0.78 13.09 10.20
C VAL A 113 2.02 12.82 11.07
N PRO A 114 2.81 11.76 10.77
CA PRO A 114 4.01 11.45 11.54
C PRO A 114 5.03 12.60 11.51
N ALA A 115 5.80 12.71 12.57
CA ALA A 115 6.92 13.66 12.64
C ALA A 115 8.07 13.17 11.76
N VAL A 116 9.01 14.07 11.44
CA VAL A 116 10.19 13.75 10.61
C VAL A 116 10.95 12.52 11.13
N VAL A 117 11.13 12.42 12.45
CA VAL A 117 11.82 11.28 13.07
C VAL A 117 11.11 9.95 12.77
N GLU A 118 9.79 9.94 12.81
CA GLU A 118 9.00 8.75 12.50
C GLU A 118 9.10 8.40 11.01
N VAL A 119 9.04 9.40 10.16
CA VAL A 119 9.20 9.20 8.70
C VAL A 119 10.59 8.66 8.38
N GLN A 120 11.62 9.18 9.04
CA GLN A 120 12.99 8.69 8.86
C GLN A 120 13.12 7.21 9.25
N LYS A 121 12.49 6.79 10.33
CA LYS A 121 12.47 5.37 10.75
C LYS A 121 11.82 4.48 9.69
N MET A 122 10.76 4.96 9.08
CA MET A 122 10.07 4.22 8.00
C MET A 122 10.97 4.09 6.77
N ILE A 123 11.68 5.16 6.40
CA ILE A 123 12.63 5.14 5.28
C ILE A 123 13.79 4.19 5.58
N ASP A 124 14.35 4.24 6.78
CA ASP A 124 15.43 3.35 7.19
C ASP A 124 15.01 1.89 7.13
N GLN A 125 13.80 1.59 7.57
CA GLN A 125 13.24 0.25 7.49
C GLN A 125 13.04 -0.19 6.03
N ALA A 126 12.57 0.72 5.18
CA ALA A 126 12.41 0.44 3.74
C ALA A 126 13.74 0.06 3.09
N LYS A 127 14.83 0.69 3.50
CA LYS A 127 16.17 0.40 2.96
C LYS A 127 16.64 -1.01 3.29
N GLU A 128 16.14 -1.60 4.36
CA GLU A 128 16.50 -2.96 4.78
C GLU A 128 15.62 -4.03 4.16
N LEU A 129 14.47 -3.66 3.60
CA LEU A 129 13.54 -4.61 3.01
C LEU A 129 13.85 -4.84 1.52
N PRO A 130 13.77 -6.10 1.06
CA PRO A 130 13.92 -6.38 -0.37
C PRO A 130 12.69 -5.86 -1.13
N ALA A 131 12.90 -5.42 -2.37
CA ALA A 131 11.81 -5.05 -3.25
C ALA A 131 10.99 -6.28 -3.61
N LYS A 132 9.66 -6.17 -3.57
CA LYS A 132 8.75 -7.27 -3.94
C LYS A 132 7.94 -6.98 -5.19
N MET A 133 7.50 -5.73 -5.35
CA MET A 133 6.67 -5.37 -6.51
C MET A 133 7.51 -5.30 -7.78
N GLU A 134 7.01 -5.93 -8.85
CA GLU A 134 7.60 -5.89 -10.19
C GLU A 134 6.55 -5.35 -11.16
N TYR A 135 6.98 -4.58 -12.13
CA TYR A 135 6.11 -3.93 -13.12
C TYR A 135 6.42 -4.34 -14.58
#